data_0a64369c45921f59a963076bab7200b5
#
_entry.id   0a64369c45921f59a963076bab7200b5
#
_cell.length_a   1.000
_cell.length_b   1.000
_cell.length_c   1.000
_cell.angle_alpha   90.00
_cell.angle_beta   90.00
_cell.angle_gamma   90.00
#
_symmetry.space_group_name_H-M   'P 1'
#
loop_
_entity.id
_entity.type
_entity.pdbx_description
1 polymer ?
#
loop_
_entity_poly.entity_id
_entity_poly.type
_entity_poly.pdbx_seq_one_letter_code
_entity_poly.pdbx_strand_id
1 'polypeptide(L)' 'MTYFDSIWRTQDEIRTVVNAVLGECIWNLAYEERRSAIVLELSVTLEEDTISDLCCQFPTSADYDGLGSRGTKFVFYL' A
#
# COMPACT_ATOMS: atom_id res chain seq x y z
N MET A 1 8.41 -12.76 -18.75
CA MET A 1 8.21 -11.88 -17.60
C MET A 1 8.28 -12.69 -16.31
N THR A 2 8.95 -12.20 -15.32
CA THR A 2 9.15 -12.92 -14.08
C THR A 2 8.14 -12.49 -13.01
N TYR A 3 8.00 -13.30 -11.99
CA TYR A 3 7.19 -13.00 -10.81
C TYR A 3 7.64 -11.70 -10.13
N PHE A 4 8.94 -11.45 -10.08
CA PHE A 4 9.49 -10.24 -9.47
C PHE A 4 9.10 -8.97 -10.22
N ASP A 5 8.99 -9.04 -11.53
CA ASP A 5 8.56 -7.87 -12.32
C ASP A 5 7.15 -7.43 -11.96
N SER A 6 6.25 -8.38 -11.71
CA SER A 6 4.88 -8.07 -11.28
C SER A 6 4.86 -7.41 -9.91
N ILE A 7 5.67 -7.89 -8.98
CA ILE A 7 5.78 -7.30 -7.63
C ILE A 7 6.29 -5.87 -7.72
N TRP A 8 7.37 -5.64 -8.48
CA TRP A 8 7.95 -4.31 -8.65
C TRP A 8 6.95 -3.33 -9.26
N ARG A 9 6.23 -3.77 -10.28
CA ARG A 9 5.23 -2.94 -10.95
C ARG A 9 4.12 -2.55 -9.99
N THR A 10 3.62 -3.51 -9.22
CA THR A 10 2.54 -3.25 -8.26
C THR A 10 3.00 -2.30 -7.17
N GLN A 11 4.20 -2.48 -6.64
CA GLN A 11 4.76 -1.55 -5.65
C GLN A 11 4.89 -0.14 -6.20
N ASP A 12 5.34 -0.01 -7.44
CA ASP A 12 5.52 1.28 -8.08
C ASP A 12 4.19 2.00 -8.28
N GLU A 13 3.17 1.27 -8.69
CA GLU A 13 1.81 1.80 -8.86
C GLU A 13 1.22 2.25 -7.53
N ILE A 14 1.41 1.47 -6.47
CA ILE A 14 0.95 1.83 -5.12
C ILE A 14 1.63 3.13 -4.67
N ARG A 15 2.93 3.22 -4.85
CA ARG A 15 3.69 4.43 -4.48
C ARG A 15 3.18 5.64 -5.25
N THR A 16 2.93 5.49 -6.53
CA THR A 16 2.43 6.57 -7.38
C THR A 16 1.07 7.08 -6.89
N VAL A 17 0.15 6.17 -6.59
CA VAL A 17 -1.18 6.53 -6.09
C VAL A 17 -1.07 7.26 -4.75
N VAL A 18 -0.33 6.73 -3.81
CA VAL A 18 -0.19 7.34 -2.48
C VAL A 18 0.44 8.72 -2.58
N ASN A 19 1.51 8.85 -3.35
CA ASN A 19 2.18 10.15 -3.50
C ASN A 19 1.29 11.18 -4.18
N ALA A 20 0.45 10.76 -5.12
CA ALA A 20 -0.48 11.66 -5.80
C ALA A 20 -1.59 12.17 -4.88
N VAL A 21 -2.07 11.32 -3.96
CA VAL A 21 -3.20 11.64 -3.07
C VAL A 21 -2.74 12.30 -1.78
N LEU A 22 -1.68 11.77 -1.16
CA LEU A 22 -1.24 12.15 0.19
C LEU A 22 0.11 12.86 0.24
N GLY A 23 0.89 12.78 -0.83
CA GLY A 23 2.26 13.23 -0.82
C GLY A 23 3.20 12.19 -0.19
N GLU A 24 4.39 12.60 0.17
CA GLU A 24 5.41 11.70 0.69
C GLU A 24 5.14 11.32 2.15
N CYS A 25 4.43 10.22 2.36
CA CYS A 25 4.15 9.72 3.70
C CYS A 25 4.39 8.21 3.84
N ILE A 26 4.94 7.57 2.84
CA ILE A 26 5.30 6.15 2.90
C ILE A 26 6.62 5.99 3.64
N TRP A 27 6.61 5.23 4.75
CA TRP A 27 7.85 4.92 5.42
C TRP A 27 8.27 3.45 5.24
N ASN A 28 7.34 2.58 4.82
CA ASN A 28 7.65 1.20 4.50
C ASN A 28 6.74 0.70 3.37
N LEU A 29 7.34 0.10 2.36
CA LEU A 29 6.63 -0.53 1.25
C LEU A 29 7.46 -1.72 0.81
N ALA A 30 7.06 -2.92 1.19
CA ALA A 30 7.83 -4.13 0.96
C ALA A 30 6.96 -5.34 0.69
N TYR A 31 7.50 -6.27 -0.09
CA TYR A 31 6.84 -7.56 -0.33
C TYR A 31 7.17 -8.53 0.82
N GLU A 32 6.14 -9.15 1.36
CA GLU A 32 6.28 -10.15 2.40
C GLU A 32 5.96 -11.54 1.83
N GLU A 33 7.00 -12.38 1.71
CA GLU A 33 6.85 -13.71 1.12
C GLU A 33 5.90 -14.61 1.89
N ARG A 34 5.90 -14.54 3.20
CA ARG A 34 5.08 -15.39 4.05
C ARG A 34 3.60 -15.25 3.75
N ARG A 35 3.17 -14.05 3.40
CA ARG A 35 1.77 -13.75 3.11
C ARG A 35 1.48 -13.66 1.62
N SER A 36 2.50 -13.72 0.79
CA SER A 36 2.39 -13.41 -0.64
C SER A 36 1.71 -12.06 -0.84
N ALA A 37 2.16 -11.06 -0.10
CA ALA A 37 1.50 -9.77 -0.04
C ALA A 37 2.51 -8.62 0.00
N ILE A 38 2.07 -7.46 -0.49
CA ILE A 38 2.83 -6.23 -0.34
C ILE A 38 2.27 -5.49 0.86
N VAL A 39 3.15 -5.09 1.78
CA VAL A 39 2.79 -4.33 2.98
C VAL A 39 3.16 -2.86 2.76
N LEU A 40 2.18 -1.99 2.91
CA LEU A 40 2.35 -0.54 2.82
C LEU A 40 2.09 0.05 4.19
N GLU A 41 3.07 0.79 4.72
CA GLU A 41 2.92 1.49 5.99
C GLU A 41 3.17 2.98 5.78
N LEU A 42 2.22 3.76 6.24
CA LEU A 42 2.25 5.22 6.14
C LEU A 42 2.63 5.83 7.49
N SER A 43 3.24 7.00 7.45
CA SER A 43 3.60 7.74 8.67
C SER A 43 2.47 8.62 9.19
N VAL A 44 1.29 8.53 8.59
CA VAL A 44 0.13 9.34 8.94
C VAL A 44 -1.07 8.45 9.23
N THR A 45 -1.97 8.94 10.09
CA THR A 45 -3.25 8.28 10.36
C THR A 45 -4.30 8.89 9.43
N LEU A 46 -5.00 8.05 8.68
CA LEU A 46 -5.99 8.49 7.71
C LEU A 46 -7.41 8.37 8.25
N GLU A 47 -8.28 9.25 7.74
CA GLU A 47 -9.71 9.15 7.99
C GLU A 47 -10.33 8.07 7.11
N GLU A 48 -11.50 7.56 7.50
CA GLU A 48 -12.19 6.49 6.77
C GLU A 48 -12.46 6.85 5.32
N ASP A 49 -12.85 8.08 5.05
CA ASP A 49 -13.13 8.54 3.69
C ASP A 49 -11.88 8.48 2.81
N THR A 50 -10.75 8.88 3.35
CA THR A 50 -9.47 8.83 2.65
C THR A 50 -9.04 7.39 2.41
N ILE A 51 -9.24 6.51 3.39
CA ILE A 51 -8.93 5.09 3.24
C ILE A 51 -9.76 4.48 2.12
N SER A 52 -11.05 4.75 2.08
CA SER A 52 -11.96 4.29 1.02
C SER A 52 -11.51 4.78 -0.35
N ASP A 53 -11.19 6.06 -0.47
CA ASP A 53 -10.73 6.64 -1.73
C ASP A 53 -9.45 5.98 -2.23
N LEU A 54 -8.49 5.76 -1.34
CA LEU A 54 -7.24 5.08 -1.70
C LEU A 54 -7.49 3.65 -2.15
N CYS A 55 -8.32 2.91 -1.43
CA CYS A 55 -8.63 1.53 -1.77
C CYS A 55 -9.25 1.42 -3.18
N CYS A 56 -10.05 2.40 -3.57
CA CYS A 56 -10.63 2.45 -4.91
C CYS A 56 -9.60 2.75 -5.99
N GLN A 57 -8.53 3.46 -5.67
CA GLN A 57 -7.52 3.88 -6.64
C GLN A 57 -6.35 2.91 -6.75
N PHE A 58 -6.18 2.00 -5.80
CA PHE A 58 -5.07 1.05 -5.84
C PHE A 58 -5.22 0.05 -6.99
N PRO A 59 -4.10 -0.40 -7.56
CA PRO A 59 -4.13 -1.30 -8.72
C PRO A 59 -4.63 -2.70 -8.40
N THR A 60 -4.69 -3.07 -7.13
CA THR A 60 -5.18 -4.37 -6.67
C THR A 60 -5.96 -4.18 -5.37
N SER A 61 -6.69 -5.20 -4.96
CA SER A 61 -7.47 -5.14 -3.73
C SER A 61 -6.57 -4.94 -2.52
N ALA A 62 -6.88 -3.93 -1.73
CA ALA A 62 -6.13 -3.60 -0.54
C ALA A 62 -6.97 -3.89 0.70
N ASP A 63 -6.35 -4.55 1.68
CA ASP A 63 -6.95 -4.74 2.99
C ASP A 63 -6.38 -3.69 3.94
N TYR A 64 -7.28 -2.91 4.55
CA TYR A 64 -6.88 -2.00 5.60
C TYR A 64 -6.59 -2.81 6.87
N ASP A 65 -5.33 -2.84 7.28
CA ASP A 65 -4.88 -3.65 8.41
C ASP A 65 -4.83 -2.86 9.72
N GLY A 66 -5.36 -1.66 9.72
CA GLY A 66 -5.41 -0.83 10.91
C GLY A 66 -4.18 0.06 11.05
N LEU A 67 -3.72 0.23 12.29
CA LEU A 67 -2.56 1.07 12.56
C LEU A 67 -1.30 0.23 12.57
N GLY A 68 -0.32 0.64 11.77
CA GLY A 68 1.04 0.14 11.86
C GLY A 68 1.78 0.83 13.00
N SER A 69 3.11 0.72 13.01
CA SER A 69 3.95 1.29 14.07
C SER A 69 3.86 2.81 14.14
N ARG A 70 3.59 3.49 13.04
CA ARG A 70 3.60 4.95 12.95
C ARG A 70 2.33 5.57 12.42
N GLY A 71 1.42 4.76 11.89
CA GLY A 71 0.19 5.26 11.28
C GLY A 71 -0.56 4.16 10.57
N THR A 72 -1.13 4.48 9.44
CA THR A 72 -2.01 3.57 8.69
C THR A 72 -1.22 2.47 7.98
N LYS A 73 -1.77 1.27 7.98
CA LYS A 73 -1.15 0.09 7.33
C LYS A 73 -2.15 -0.58 6.41
N PHE A 74 -1.70 -0.91 5.20
CA PHE A 74 -2.46 -1.67 4.21
C PHE A 74 -1.71 -2.91 3.79
N VAL A 75 -2.45 -3.95 3.41
CA VAL A 75 -1.90 -5.20 2.89
C VAL A 75 -2.55 -5.50 1.54
N PHE A 76 -1.73 -5.80 0.54
CA PHE A 76 -2.16 -6.09 -0.82
C PHE A 76 -1.81 -7.55 -1.15
N TYR A 77 -2.79 -8.43 -1.09
CA TYR A 77 -2.57 -9.84 -1.42
C TYR A 77 -2.47 -10.05 -2.93
N LEU A 78 -1.45 -10.76 -3.35
CA LEU A 78 -1.19 -11.02 -4.76
C LEU A 78 -1.63 -12.42 -5.18
#